data_2ce42b765721639c9ab7fed4ab7b937f
#
_entry.id   2ce42b765721639c9ab7fed4ab7b937f
#
_cell.length_a   1.000
_cell.length_b   1.000
_cell.length_c   1.000
_cell.angle_alpha   90.00
_cell.angle_beta   90.00
_cell.angle_gamma   90.00
#
_symmetry.space_group_name_H-M   'P 1'
#
loop_
_entity.id
_entity.type
_entity.pdbx_description
1 polymer ?
#
loop_
_entity_poly.entity_id
_entity_poly.type
_entity_poly.pdbx_seq_one_letter_code
_entity_poly.pdbx_strand_id
1 'polypeptide(L)'
;MPNFAYGYVGQVADVSIDTATGHIVVDRVVSAHDVGRAIHPELIIGQIEGGIAQAHGYVLSERLRVADGRVLNPRLSTYLIPGIGDMPTAIEPVVLELADPLGPFGARGMAEMPMMTYAPAIIAAVHDATGVWFDTFPLTPSRVLAGLAAAPSTVVELADHPRESVGRARTGIRPPG
;
A
#
# COMPACT_ATOMS: atom_id res chain seq x y z
N MET A 1 -4.38 4.65 -33.55
CA MET A 1 -5.40 4.15 -32.61
C MET A 1 -4.77 4.15 -31.23
N PRO A 2 -5.47 4.55 -30.17
CA PRO A 2 -4.94 4.45 -28.83
C PRO A 2 -4.71 2.96 -28.50
N ASN A 3 -3.52 2.62 -27.97
CA ASN A 3 -3.23 1.28 -27.47
C ASN A 3 -3.90 1.12 -26.12
N PHE A 4 -4.78 0.14 -26.00
CA PHE A 4 -5.35 -0.28 -24.73
C PHE A 4 -4.55 -1.50 -24.23
N ALA A 5 -3.54 -1.25 -23.42
CA ALA A 5 -2.81 -2.30 -22.71
C ALA A 5 -3.13 -2.15 -21.20
N TYR A 6 -3.93 -3.08 -20.67
CA TYR A 6 -4.32 -3.05 -19.26
C TYR A 6 -3.25 -3.71 -18.41
N GLY A 7 -2.76 -2.99 -17.38
CA GLY A 7 -1.94 -3.57 -16.34
C GLY A 7 -2.81 -4.14 -15.22
N TYR A 8 -2.31 -5.16 -14.53
CA TYR A 8 -2.98 -5.76 -13.39
C TYR A 8 -2.07 -5.68 -12.16
N VAL A 9 -2.66 -5.31 -11.03
CA VAL A 9 -1.94 -5.20 -9.76
C VAL A 9 -2.79 -5.74 -8.62
N GLY A 10 -2.13 -6.49 -7.72
CA GLY A 10 -2.70 -6.95 -6.47
C GLY A 10 -1.73 -6.66 -5.33
N GLN A 11 -2.24 -6.18 -4.19
CA GLN A 11 -1.42 -5.91 -3.02
C GLN A 11 -2.03 -6.51 -1.77
N VAL A 12 -1.16 -6.98 -0.88
CA VAL A 12 -1.50 -7.40 0.48
C VAL A 12 -0.60 -6.64 1.43
N ALA A 13 -1.17 -6.15 2.52
CA ALA A 13 -0.43 -5.43 3.55
C ALA A 13 -0.62 -6.08 4.92
N ASP A 14 0.46 -6.13 5.70
CA ASP A 14 0.44 -6.43 7.12
C ASP A 14 0.65 -5.12 7.89
N VAL A 15 -0.18 -4.85 8.89
CA VAL A 15 -0.13 -3.63 9.69
C VAL A 15 -0.15 -3.93 11.18
N SER A 16 0.54 -3.11 11.95
CA SER A 16 0.44 -3.04 13.41
C SER A 16 -0.19 -1.72 13.82
N ILE A 17 -1.14 -1.75 14.76
CA ILE A 17 -1.88 -0.57 15.21
C ILE A 17 -1.71 -0.43 16.72
N ASP A 18 -1.18 0.69 17.15
CA ASP A 18 -1.19 1.08 18.55
C ASP A 18 -2.55 1.69 18.90
N THR A 19 -3.40 0.95 19.58
CA THR A 19 -4.74 1.37 19.95
C THR A 19 -4.78 2.49 21.00
N ALA A 20 -3.69 2.73 21.70
CA ALA A 20 -3.59 3.83 22.67
C ALA A 20 -3.27 5.17 21.99
N THR A 21 -2.50 5.14 20.92
CA THR A 21 -2.08 6.34 20.19
C THR A 21 -2.78 6.52 18.83
N GLY A 22 -3.33 5.44 18.27
CA GLY A 22 -3.89 5.41 16.92
C GLY A 22 -2.82 5.37 15.81
N HIS A 23 -1.56 5.13 16.16
CA HIS A 23 -0.48 5.05 15.19
C HIS A 23 -0.53 3.72 14.43
N ILE A 24 -0.41 3.79 13.10
CA ILE A 24 -0.34 2.62 12.21
C ILE A 24 1.10 2.48 11.72
N VAL A 25 1.66 1.28 11.87
CA VAL A 25 2.91 0.87 11.23
C VAL A 25 2.56 -0.13 10.14
N VAL A 26 3.09 0.06 8.95
CA VAL A 26 2.98 -0.92 7.88
C VAL A 26 4.21 -1.82 7.95
N ASP A 27 3.99 -3.04 8.42
CA ASP A 27 5.07 -4.00 8.65
C ASP A 27 5.59 -4.59 7.34
N ARG A 28 4.66 -4.91 6.40
CA ARG A 28 5.00 -5.53 5.13
C ARG A 28 3.97 -5.21 4.06
N VAL A 29 4.45 -5.08 2.82
CA VAL A 29 3.61 -4.99 1.62
C VAL A 29 4.12 -5.97 0.57
N VAL A 30 3.28 -6.92 0.17
CA VAL A 30 3.51 -7.73 -1.02
C VAL A 30 2.77 -7.08 -2.18
N SER A 31 3.48 -6.78 -3.26
CA SER A 31 2.95 -6.02 -4.40
C SER A 31 3.21 -6.76 -5.71
N ALA A 32 2.17 -7.42 -6.23
CA ALA A 32 2.24 -8.22 -7.45
C ALA A 32 1.74 -7.43 -8.65
N HIS A 33 2.55 -7.34 -9.70
CA HIS A 33 2.28 -6.56 -10.91
C HIS A 33 2.45 -7.39 -12.16
N ASP A 34 1.43 -7.45 -13.00
CA ASP A 34 1.58 -7.91 -14.37
C ASP A 34 1.95 -6.71 -15.26
N VAL A 35 3.21 -6.68 -15.63
CA VAL A 35 3.81 -5.61 -16.44
C VAL A 35 3.92 -5.98 -17.92
N GLY A 36 3.31 -7.12 -18.32
CA GLY A 36 3.64 -7.72 -19.60
C GLY A 36 5.10 -8.16 -19.60
N ARG A 37 5.82 -7.96 -20.69
CA ARG A 37 7.27 -8.23 -20.70
C ARG A 37 8.02 -7.16 -19.91
N ALA A 38 8.80 -7.57 -18.92
CA ALA A 38 9.67 -6.70 -18.15
C ALA A 38 10.91 -6.30 -18.95
N ILE A 39 10.83 -5.13 -19.62
CA ILE A 39 11.96 -4.63 -20.44
C ILE A 39 13.17 -4.28 -19.57
N HIS A 40 12.93 -3.72 -18.38
CA HIS A 40 13.97 -3.36 -17.43
C HIS A 40 13.52 -3.69 -16.00
N PRO A 41 13.75 -4.92 -15.51
CA PRO A 41 13.23 -5.38 -14.21
C PRO A 41 13.61 -4.49 -13.02
N GLU A 42 14.85 -4.02 -12.95
CA GLU A 42 15.30 -3.17 -11.84
C GLU A 42 14.55 -1.83 -11.78
N LEU A 43 14.29 -1.19 -12.93
CA LEU A 43 13.51 0.05 -12.97
C LEU A 43 12.04 -0.22 -12.61
N ILE A 44 11.50 -1.39 -12.93
CA ILE A 44 10.15 -1.80 -12.54
C ILE A 44 10.06 -1.90 -11.02
N ILE A 45 11.02 -2.55 -10.38
CA ILE A 45 11.10 -2.63 -8.90
C ILE A 45 11.15 -1.23 -8.29
N GLY A 46 12.02 -0.35 -8.80
CA GLY A 46 12.11 1.03 -8.34
C GLY A 46 10.79 1.81 -8.51
N GLN A 47 10.03 1.56 -9.59
CA GLN A 47 8.70 2.16 -9.76
C GLN A 47 7.68 1.60 -8.76
N ILE A 48 7.75 0.31 -8.45
CA ILE A 48 6.87 -0.31 -7.43
C ILE A 48 7.13 0.32 -6.06
N GLU A 49 8.38 0.39 -5.64
CA GLU A 49 8.77 0.98 -4.36
C GLU A 49 8.42 2.48 -4.29
N GLY A 50 8.72 3.23 -5.34
CA GLY A 50 8.41 4.66 -5.43
C GLY A 50 6.90 4.96 -5.43
N GLY A 51 6.10 4.15 -6.15
CA GLY A 51 4.65 4.28 -6.15
C GLY A 51 4.02 3.94 -4.80
N ILE A 52 4.57 2.93 -4.10
CA ILE A 52 4.17 2.60 -2.72
C ILE A 52 4.51 3.76 -1.78
N ALA A 53 5.68 4.40 -1.92
CA ALA A 53 6.06 5.55 -1.11
C ALA A 53 5.07 6.72 -1.24
N GLN A 54 4.66 7.04 -2.46
CA GLN A 54 3.65 8.07 -2.71
C GLN A 54 2.30 7.70 -2.10
N ALA A 55 1.86 6.46 -2.30
CA ALA A 55 0.59 5.98 -1.75
C ALA A 55 0.59 5.94 -0.22
N HIS A 56 1.72 5.60 0.40
CA HIS A 56 1.90 5.60 1.85
C HIS A 56 1.65 6.99 2.44
N GLY A 57 2.25 8.02 1.83
CA GLY A 57 1.99 9.40 2.22
C GLY A 57 0.52 9.78 2.11
N TYR A 58 -0.09 9.51 0.96
CA TYR A 58 -1.51 9.77 0.73
C TYR A 58 -2.43 9.09 1.75
N VAL A 59 -2.12 7.85 2.13
CA VAL A 59 -2.98 7.06 3.03
C VAL A 59 -2.79 7.45 4.50
N LEU A 60 -1.58 7.79 4.94
CA LEU A 60 -1.27 7.91 6.37
C LEU A 60 -0.93 9.32 6.84
N SER A 61 -0.34 10.20 6.00
CA SER A 61 0.23 11.46 6.48
C SER A 61 -0.12 12.71 5.69
N GLU A 62 -0.21 12.61 4.36
CA GLU A 62 -0.33 13.78 3.50
C GLU A 62 -1.76 14.33 3.47
N ARG A 63 -1.91 15.59 3.77
CA ARG A 63 -3.19 16.29 3.71
C ARG A 63 -3.02 17.69 3.13
N LEU A 64 -3.39 17.86 1.86
CA LEU A 64 -3.48 19.19 1.28
C LEU A 64 -4.69 19.93 1.86
N ARG A 65 -4.45 21.09 2.47
CA ARG A 65 -5.47 21.95 3.04
C ARG A 65 -5.66 23.18 2.16
N VAL A 66 -6.87 23.35 1.65
CA VAL A 66 -7.22 24.49 0.79
C VAL A 66 -8.45 25.19 1.38
N ALA A 67 -8.40 26.51 1.47
CA ALA A 67 -9.57 27.34 1.78
C ALA A 67 -9.53 28.61 0.92
N ASP A 68 -10.67 29.02 0.42
CA ASP A 68 -10.85 30.22 -0.43
C ASP A 68 -9.85 30.31 -1.59
N GLY A 69 -9.56 29.16 -2.23
CA GLY A 69 -8.61 29.05 -3.35
C GLY A 69 -7.13 29.17 -2.95
N ARG A 70 -6.81 29.16 -1.65
CA ARG A 70 -5.44 29.25 -1.13
C ARG A 70 -5.02 27.97 -0.43
N VAL A 71 -3.79 27.52 -0.69
CA VAL A 71 -3.18 26.41 0.04
C VAL A 71 -2.77 26.91 1.44
N LEU A 72 -3.28 26.27 2.49
CA LEU A 72 -3.02 26.65 3.88
C LEU A 72 -1.72 26.08 4.44
N ASN A 73 -1.24 25.00 3.85
CA ASN A 73 -0.02 24.29 4.28
C ASN A 73 0.99 24.10 3.14
N PRO A 74 1.53 25.19 2.55
CA PRO A 74 2.37 25.12 1.35
C PRO A 74 3.86 24.80 1.64
N ARG A 75 4.19 24.37 2.84
CA ARG A 75 5.57 24.07 3.26
C ARG A 75 5.70 22.61 3.66
N LEU A 76 6.86 21.99 3.41
CA LEU A 76 7.13 20.61 3.81
C LEU A 76 7.04 20.38 5.33
N SER A 77 7.22 21.42 6.13
CA SER A 77 7.01 21.38 7.59
C SER A 77 5.53 21.28 8.01
N THR A 78 4.61 21.51 7.09
CA THR A 78 3.14 21.49 7.34
C THR A 78 2.38 20.59 6.38
N TYR A 79 3.01 20.17 5.28
CA TYR A 79 2.56 19.13 4.38
C TYR A 79 3.51 17.93 4.55
N LEU A 80 3.08 16.94 5.29
CA LEU A 80 3.94 15.88 5.80
C LEU A 80 4.10 14.77 4.77
N ILE A 81 5.15 14.87 3.95
CA ILE A 81 5.59 13.79 3.09
C ILE A 81 6.30 12.74 3.96
N PRO A 82 6.05 11.44 3.80
CA PRO A 82 6.72 10.42 4.58
C PRO A 82 8.23 10.42 4.35
N GLY A 83 8.99 10.34 5.42
CA GLY A 83 10.43 10.12 5.38
C GLY A 83 10.77 8.64 5.32
N ILE A 84 12.06 8.32 5.21
CA ILE A 84 12.53 6.93 5.14
C ILE A 84 12.14 6.10 6.37
N GLY A 85 12.02 6.73 7.54
CA GLY A 85 11.61 6.07 8.78
C GLY A 85 10.11 5.77 8.88
N ASP A 86 9.29 6.37 8.01
CA ASP A 86 7.85 6.17 7.98
C ASP A 86 7.44 5.05 7.01
N MET A 87 8.36 4.62 6.14
CA MET A 87 8.09 3.65 5.08
C MET A 87 7.78 2.26 5.63
N PRO A 88 7.05 1.41 4.86
CA PRO A 88 6.86 0.01 5.22
C PRO A 88 8.19 -0.66 5.54
N THR A 89 8.22 -1.48 6.61
CA THR A 89 9.43 -2.18 7.05
C THR A 89 9.96 -3.14 5.98
N ALA A 90 9.05 -3.75 5.21
CA ALA A 90 9.39 -4.59 4.06
C ALA A 90 8.45 -4.33 2.89
N ILE A 91 9.02 -4.18 1.69
CA ILE A 91 8.30 -4.17 0.42
C ILE A 91 8.79 -5.38 -0.39
N GLU A 92 7.87 -6.22 -0.82
CA GLU A 92 8.13 -7.44 -1.59
C GLU A 92 7.51 -7.31 -2.99
N PRO A 93 8.24 -6.80 -3.99
CA PRO A 93 7.76 -6.71 -5.36
C PRO A 93 7.68 -8.10 -6.00
N VAL A 94 6.56 -8.41 -6.63
CA VAL A 94 6.38 -9.61 -7.45
C VAL A 94 6.07 -9.18 -8.88
N VAL A 95 6.99 -9.40 -9.79
CA VAL A 95 6.83 -9.05 -11.20
C VAL A 95 6.33 -10.27 -11.97
N LEU A 96 5.15 -10.13 -12.56
CA LEU A 96 4.56 -11.14 -13.46
C LEU A 96 4.75 -10.68 -14.90
N GLU A 97 5.16 -11.61 -15.77
CA GLU A 97 5.45 -11.32 -17.15
C GLU A 97 4.48 -12.07 -18.08
N LEU A 98 3.25 -11.57 -18.19
CA LEU A 98 2.26 -12.07 -19.15
C LEU A 98 2.27 -11.15 -20.37
N ALA A 99 3.06 -11.49 -21.39
CA ALA A 99 3.28 -10.64 -22.56
C ALA A 99 1.97 -10.14 -23.18
N ASP A 100 1.87 -8.81 -23.36
CA ASP A 100 0.69 -8.19 -23.95
C ASP A 100 0.78 -8.26 -25.49
N PRO A 101 -0.24 -8.78 -26.17
CA PRO A 101 -0.23 -8.89 -27.64
C PRO A 101 -0.28 -7.54 -28.37
N LEU A 102 -0.74 -6.47 -27.69
CA LEU A 102 -0.88 -5.12 -28.24
C LEU A 102 0.22 -4.17 -27.73
N GLY A 103 0.91 -4.53 -26.64
CA GLY A 103 1.96 -3.72 -26.08
C GLY A 103 3.27 -3.77 -26.88
N PRO A 104 4.05 -2.68 -26.91
CA PRO A 104 5.34 -2.67 -27.58
C PRO A 104 6.28 -3.70 -26.93
N PHE A 105 6.78 -4.61 -27.75
CA PHE A 105 7.60 -5.76 -27.29
C PHE A 105 6.91 -6.66 -26.22
N GLY A 106 5.59 -6.60 -26.10
CA GLY A 106 4.82 -7.30 -25.10
C GLY A 106 4.76 -6.61 -23.72
N ALA A 107 5.27 -5.40 -23.62
CA ALA A 107 5.28 -4.64 -22.36
C ALA A 107 3.95 -3.90 -22.11
N ARG A 108 3.67 -3.61 -20.85
CA ARG A 108 2.57 -2.76 -20.37
C ARG A 108 3.10 -1.55 -19.61
N GLY A 109 2.32 -0.47 -19.57
CA GLY A 109 2.61 0.65 -18.68
C GLY A 109 2.39 0.26 -17.22
N MET A 110 3.30 0.68 -16.30
CA MET A 110 3.19 0.27 -14.90
C MET A 110 3.53 1.35 -13.88
N ALA A 111 3.96 2.56 -14.29
CA ALA A 111 4.54 3.55 -13.40
C ALA A 111 3.69 3.89 -12.15
N GLU A 112 2.39 4.09 -12.30
CA GLU A 112 1.50 4.49 -11.19
C GLU A 112 0.60 3.36 -10.67
N MET A 113 0.70 2.17 -11.24
CA MET A 113 -0.09 1.01 -10.81
C MET A 113 0.11 0.67 -9.32
N PRO A 114 1.33 0.75 -8.75
CA PRO A 114 1.54 0.43 -7.34
C PRO A 114 0.76 1.31 -6.37
N MET A 115 0.47 2.55 -6.78
CA MET A 115 -0.29 3.49 -5.96
C MET A 115 -1.78 3.11 -5.85
N MET A 116 -2.35 2.49 -6.89
CA MET A 116 -3.80 2.33 -7.02
C MET A 116 -4.41 1.37 -6.00
N THR A 117 -3.71 0.30 -5.66
CA THR A 117 -4.22 -0.76 -4.77
C THR A 117 -3.70 -0.65 -3.33
N TYR A 118 -2.75 0.26 -3.08
CA TYR A 118 -2.15 0.42 -1.76
C TYR A 118 -3.18 0.89 -0.71
N ALA A 119 -3.94 1.91 -1.02
CA ALA A 119 -4.95 2.44 -0.10
C ALA A 119 -6.00 1.39 0.30
N PRO A 120 -6.64 0.67 -0.63
CA PRO A 120 -7.56 -0.42 -0.28
C PRO A 120 -6.88 -1.55 0.50
N ALA A 121 -5.63 -1.90 0.21
CA ALA A 121 -4.91 -2.93 0.97
C ALA A 121 -4.68 -2.52 2.43
N ILE A 122 -4.27 -1.26 2.68
CA ILE A 122 -4.10 -0.75 4.05
C ILE A 122 -5.44 -0.68 4.78
N ILE A 123 -6.51 -0.18 4.14
CA ILE A 123 -7.85 -0.15 4.77
C ILE A 123 -8.32 -1.55 5.13
N ALA A 124 -8.15 -2.53 4.25
CA ALA A 124 -8.53 -3.90 4.50
C ALA A 124 -7.73 -4.49 5.68
N ALA A 125 -6.42 -4.26 5.74
CA ALA A 125 -5.58 -4.70 6.85
C ALA A 125 -5.96 -4.04 8.18
N VAL A 126 -6.25 -2.73 8.17
CA VAL A 126 -6.74 -2.00 9.35
C VAL A 126 -8.10 -2.53 9.79
N HIS A 127 -9.01 -2.79 8.85
CA HIS A 127 -10.30 -3.42 9.16
C HIS A 127 -10.12 -4.82 9.75
N ASP A 128 -9.26 -5.65 9.18
CA ASP A 128 -8.97 -7.00 9.70
C ASP A 128 -8.45 -6.96 11.15
N ALA A 129 -7.60 -5.95 11.44
CA ALA A 129 -7.04 -5.77 12.79
C ALA A 129 -8.02 -5.17 13.79
N THR A 130 -8.99 -4.34 13.37
CA THR A 130 -9.80 -3.51 14.28
C THR A 130 -11.31 -3.72 14.13
N GLY A 131 -11.76 -4.35 13.06
CA GLY A 131 -13.19 -4.44 12.69
C GLY A 131 -13.80 -3.13 12.19
N VAL A 132 -13.01 -2.05 12.07
CA VAL A 132 -13.47 -0.71 11.68
C VAL A 132 -13.15 -0.42 10.23
N TRP A 133 -14.15 -0.05 9.43
CA TRP A 133 -13.95 0.47 8.10
C TRP A 133 -13.69 1.98 8.11
N PHE A 134 -12.66 2.41 7.40
CA PHE A 134 -12.34 3.82 7.18
C PHE A 134 -12.56 4.18 5.70
N ASP A 135 -13.23 5.28 5.44
CA ASP A 135 -13.58 5.78 4.09
C ASP A 135 -12.94 7.14 3.75
N THR A 136 -12.11 7.63 4.65
CA THR A 136 -11.51 8.97 4.52
C THR A 136 -10.02 8.97 4.83
N PHE A 137 -9.21 9.58 3.96
CA PHE A 137 -7.75 9.72 4.08
C PHE A 137 -7.33 11.14 4.51
N PRO A 138 -6.12 11.27 5.05
CA PRO A 138 -5.24 10.23 5.58
C PRO A 138 -5.78 9.61 6.86
N LEU A 139 -5.36 8.36 7.18
CA LEU A 139 -5.65 7.67 8.43
C LEU A 139 -4.74 8.21 9.54
N THR A 140 -4.97 9.46 9.93
CA THR A 140 -4.20 10.07 11.02
C THR A 140 -4.48 9.35 12.34
N PRO A 141 -3.54 9.37 13.31
CA PRO A 141 -3.74 8.80 14.64
C PRO A 141 -5.06 9.24 15.30
N SER A 142 -5.40 10.52 15.22
CA SER A 142 -6.66 11.05 15.77
C SER A 142 -7.90 10.47 15.08
N ARG A 143 -7.84 10.21 13.77
CA ARG A 143 -8.95 9.59 13.03
C ARG A 143 -9.10 8.11 13.39
N VAL A 144 -7.98 7.41 13.53
CA VAL A 144 -7.97 5.99 13.95
C VAL A 144 -8.58 5.89 15.35
N LEU A 145 -8.12 6.69 16.32
CA LEU A 145 -8.69 6.69 17.66
C LEU A 145 -10.20 7.01 17.68
N ALA A 146 -10.63 7.99 16.88
CA ALA A 146 -12.05 8.31 16.79
C ALA A 146 -12.87 7.14 16.22
N GLY A 147 -12.36 6.44 15.21
CA GLY A 147 -13.00 5.25 14.64
C GLY A 147 -13.08 4.11 15.64
N LEU A 148 -12.00 3.83 16.37
CA LEU A 148 -11.96 2.80 17.41
C LEU A 148 -12.93 3.11 18.55
N ALA A 149 -13.02 4.37 18.98
CA ALA A 149 -13.95 4.79 20.05
C ALA A 149 -15.42 4.72 19.64
N ALA A 150 -15.72 4.83 18.35
CA ALA A 150 -17.07 4.74 17.81
C ALA A 150 -17.50 3.28 17.51
N ALA A 151 -16.56 2.34 17.50
CA ALA A 151 -16.83 0.94 17.23
C ALA A 151 -17.60 0.27 18.38
N PRO A 152 -18.56 -0.64 18.08
CA PRO A 152 -19.19 -1.45 19.12
C PRO A 152 -18.15 -2.28 19.88
N SER A 153 -18.27 -2.37 21.20
CA SER A 153 -17.32 -3.06 22.09
C SER A 153 -17.04 -4.53 21.75
N THR A 154 -17.92 -5.17 21.01
CA THR A 154 -17.76 -6.55 20.52
C THR A 154 -16.64 -6.73 19.49
N VAL A 155 -16.18 -5.66 18.85
CA VAL A 155 -15.18 -5.70 17.78
C VAL A 155 -13.75 -5.78 18.35
N VAL A 156 -13.53 -5.24 19.54
CA VAL A 156 -12.20 -5.18 20.17
C VAL A 156 -11.73 -6.56 20.68
N GLU A 157 -12.66 -7.48 20.96
CA GLU A 157 -12.35 -8.82 21.50
C GLU A 157 -11.73 -9.78 20.45
N LEU A 158 -11.91 -9.49 19.12
CA LEU A 158 -11.37 -10.30 18.03
C LEU A 158 -9.88 -10.02 17.74
N ALA A 159 -9.34 -8.92 18.25
CA ALA A 159 -7.95 -8.51 18.00
C ALA A 159 -6.91 -9.27 18.85
N ASP A 160 -7.35 -9.98 19.90
CA ASP A 160 -6.47 -10.66 20.87
C ASP A 160 -6.17 -12.14 20.53
N HIS A 161 -6.55 -12.62 19.34
CA HIS A 161 -6.20 -13.97 18.92
C HIS A 161 -4.76 -14.00 18.36
N PRO A 162 -3.84 -14.80 18.98
CA PRO A 162 -2.50 -14.98 18.43
C PRO A 162 -2.62 -15.60 17.03
N ARG A 163 -2.17 -14.87 16.01
CA ARG A 163 -2.07 -15.41 14.66
C ARG A 163 -1.12 -16.60 14.68
N GLU A 164 -1.62 -17.79 14.36
CA GLU A 164 -0.76 -18.93 14.07
C GLU A 164 0.20 -18.53 12.93
N SER A 165 1.48 -18.67 13.17
CA SER A 165 2.53 -18.39 12.19
C SER A 165 2.29 -19.23 10.94
N VAL A 166 1.84 -18.59 9.86
CA VAL A 166 1.78 -19.21 8.53
C VAL A 166 3.20 -19.61 8.17
N GLY A 167 3.42 -20.94 8.12
CA GLY A 167 4.71 -21.53 7.89
C GLY A 167 5.36 -20.95 6.62
N ARG A 168 6.64 -20.58 6.74
CA ARG A 168 7.48 -20.15 5.64
C ARG A 168 7.42 -21.20 4.51
N ALA A 169 6.76 -20.88 3.41
CA ALA A 169 6.88 -21.66 2.18
C ALA A 169 8.34 -21.57 1.72
N ARG A 170 9.06 -22.70 1.78
CA ARG A 170 10.40 -22.83 1.20
C ARG A 170 10.23 -22.79 -0.32
N THR A 171 10.57 -21.68 -0.96
CA THR A 171 10.76 -21.61 -2.41
C THR A 171 12.07 -22.31 -2.77
N GLY A 172 11.97 -23.60 -3.08
CA GLY A 172 13.06 -24.34 -3.71
C GLY A 172 13.03 -24.13 -5.22
N ILE A 173 13.79 -23.16 -5.73
CA ILE A 173 14.10 -23.07 -7.15
C ILE A 173 15.26 -24.02 -7.40
N ARG A 174 15.02 -25.12 -8.15
CA ARG A 174 16.09 -25.95 -8.73
C ARG A 174 16.61 -25.25 -9.99
N PRO A 175 17.92 -25.10 -10.17
CA PRO A 175 18.47 -24.65 -11.44
C PRO A 175 18.28 -25.74 -12.52
N PRO A 176 18.10 -25.33 -13.80
CA PRO A 176 18.06 -26.27 -14.89
C PRO A 176 19.43 -26.88 -15.10
N GLY A 177 19.44 -28.22 -15.34
CA GLY A 177 20.63 -29.02 -15.78
C GLY A 177 20.89 -28.81 -17.26
#